data_212911641ca8808b41bab34b1d839cf7
#
_entry.id   212911641ca8808b41bab34b1d839cf7
#
_cell.length_a   1.000
_cell.length_b   1.000
_cell.length_c   1.000
_cell.angle_alpha   90.00
_cell.angle_beta   90.00
_cell.angle_gamma   90.00
#
_symmetry.space_group_name_H-M   'P 1'
#
loop_
_entity.id
_entity.type
_entity.pdbx_description
1 polymer ?
#
loop_
_entity_poly.entity_id
_entity_poly.type
_entity_poly.pdbx_seq_one_letter_code
_entity_poly.pdbx_strand_id
1 'polypeptide(L)'
;MLTSRAQNIAVIGAGIAGAACARALTLAGHSVNVFDKSRGPGGRLATRRFEWLDPQGQACTTRLDHGAVGITARSALFQNFIDQARQAGWLAEWVPTLPAGSLPLGAGGRLHVPVPDMPALCRHLLEGSATTWSFAVDSLHRSTLGWQLHGMGARTSAAFDAVVLALPPAQAAPLLYQHRSDWARHATVAPMQPCWTLMGVARAPAENPESGLGWDLARPPSGPLDWVLRNDARPGRERVPGQAHWVAHARAGWSRRHLEQPAEWVRQQMQAAMAETLGRDVDWHHCAVHRWRFALPQAHRVGPSESCWWDATQGLGVCGDFLGGAGVEGAWLSGQSLSAALLSRASGAAGAPTAFARRETAYETEHRAARRLAA
;
A
#
# COMPACT_ATOMS: atom_id res chain seq x y z
N MET A 1 19.97 17.28 -28.29
CA MET A 1 19.32 16.90 -27.01
C MET A 1 20.42 16.95 -25.95
N LEU A 2 20.38 17.90 -25.03
CA LEU A 2 21.27 17.91 -23.87
C LEU A 2 20.82 16.76 -22.96
N THR A 3 21.54 15.65 -22.94
CA THR A 3 21.32 14.55 -21.99
C THR A 3 21.56 15.11 -20.58
N SER A 4 20.51 15.20 -19.79
CA SER A 4 20.65 15.53 -18.38
C SER A 4 21.57 14.50 -17.73
N ARG A 5 22.52 14.98 -16.93
CA ARG A 5 23.46 14.09 -16.21
C ARG A 5 22.67 13.08 -15.38
N ALA A 6 22.99 11.80 -15.52
CA ALA A 6 22.45 10.76 -14.65
C ALA A 6 22.73 11.11 -13.19
N GLN A 7 21.68 11.11 -12.37
CA GLN A 7 21.75 11.39 -10.94
C GLN A 7 21.77 10.09 -10.13
N ASN A 8 22.38 10.14 -8.94
CA ASN A 8 22.30 9.09 -7.93
C ASN A 8 21.19 9.45 -6.94
N ILE A 9 20.11 8.66 -6.89
CA ILE A 9 18.90 8.99 -6.15
C ILE A 9 18.60 7.92 -5.10
N ALA A 10 18.40 8.35 -3.85
CA ALA A 10 17.90 7.48 -2.79
C ALA A 10 16.37 7.56 -2.70
N VAL A 11 15.70 6.41 -2.65
CA VAL A 11 14.26 6.29 -2.37
C VAL A 11 14.10 5.55 -1.05
N ILE A 12 13.48 6.18 -0.06
CA ILE A 12 13.25 5.62 1.27
C ILE A 12 11.81 5.15 1.37
N GLY A 13 11.62 3.82 1.41
CA GLY A 13 10.34 3.14 1.39
C GLY A 13 10.07 2.41 0.08
N ALA A 14 9.98 1.08 0.15
CA ALA A 14 9.73 0.17 -0.97
C ALA A 14 8.25 -0.25 -1.11
N GLY A 15 7.32 0.60 -0.65
CA GLY A 15 5.89 0.47 -0.96
C GLY A 15 5.60 0.92 -2.39
N ILE A 16 4.33 0.80 -2.82
CA ILE A 16 3.94 1.08 -4.22
C ILE A 16 4.30 2.51 -4.68
N ALA A 17 4.26 3.52 -3.81
CA ALA A 17 4.65 4.88 -4.17
C ALA A 17 6.15 4.98 -4.48
N GLY A 18 7.00 4.46 -3.60
CA GLY A 18 8.46 4.44 -3.80
C GLY A 18 8.86 3.55 -4.97
N ALA A 19 8.25 2.38 -5.12
CA ALA A 19 8.52 1.47 -6.24
C ALA A 19 8.14 2.09 -7.60
N ALA A 20 6.99 2.77 -7.68
CA ALA A 20 6.56 3.47 -8.88
C ALA A 20 7.48 4.64 -9.25
N CYS A 21 7.89 5.42 -8.24
CA CYS A 21 8.86 6.50 -8.42
C CYS A 21 10.23 5.96 -8.87
N ALA A 22 10.75 4.94 -8.19
CA ALA A 22 12.02 4.30 -8.51
C ALA A 22 12.04 3.76 -9.96
N ARG A 23 10.96 3.05 -10.37
CA ARG A 23 10.82 2.53 -11.73
C ARG A 23 10.93 3.62 -12.78
N ALA A 24 10.18 4.72 -12.60
CA ALA A 24 10.17 5.83 -13.55
C ALA A 24 11.56 6.50 -13.67
N LEU A 25 12.24 6.70 -12.54
CA LEU A 25 13.59 7.29 -12.50
C LEU A 25 14.64 6.36 -13.11
N THR A 26 14.59 5.07 -12.83
CA THR A 26 15.49 4.06 -13.40
C THR A 26 15.33 3.97 -14.92
N LEU A 27 14.08 3.96 -15.43
CA LEU A 27 13.80 3.97 -16.87
C LEU A 27 14.25 5.26 -17.55
N ALA A 28 14.32 6.38 -16.81
CA ALA A 28 14.88 7.65 -17.31
C ALA A 28 16.41 7.69 -17.27
N GLY A 29 17.10 6.62 -16.84
CA GLY A 29 18.56 6.51 -16.85
C GLY A 29 19.25 7.01 -15.58
N HIS A 30 18.50 7.24 -14.48
CA HIS A 30 19.09 7.57 -13.18
C HIS A 30 19.56 6.32 -12.43
N SER A 31 20.60 6.46 -11.60
CA SER A 31 20.98 5.43 -10.62
C SER A 31 20.10 5.55 -9.39
N VAL A 32 19.27 4.53 -9.14
CA VAL A 32 18.31 4.54 -8.02
C VAL A 32 18.66 3.46 -7.01
N ASN A 33 18.78 3.84 -5.74
CA ASN A 33 18.90 2.91 -4.62
C ASN A 33 17.71 3.07 -3.69
N VAL A 34 16.98 1.98 -3.47
CA VAL A 34 15.78 1.93 -2.64
C VAL A 34 16.11 1.32 -1.28
N PHE A 35 15.81 2.04 -0.21
CA PHE A 35 16.04 1.64 1.18
C PHE A 35 14.71 1.31 1.85
N ASP A 36 14.64 0.17 2.53
CA ASP A 36 13.48 -0.16 3.37
C ASP A 36 13.91 -0.84 4.67
N LYS A 37 13.21 -0.50 5.77
CA LYS A 37 13.40 -1.12 7.07
C LYS A 37 12.96 -2.59 7.12
N SER A 38 12.13 -3.01 6.18
CA SER A 38 11.62 -4.37 6.05
C SER A 38 12.65 -5.26 5.32
N ARG A 39 12.43 -6.57 5.40
CA ARG A 39 13.25 -7.58 4.71
C ARG A 39 12.93 -7.71 3.21
N GLY A 40 12.04 -6.89 2.69
CA GLY A 40 11.63 -6.92 1.28
C GLY A 40 10.59 -5.85 0.98
N PRO A 41 10.21 -5.69 -0.31
CA PRO A 41 9.31 -4.66 -0.77
C PRO A 41 7.84 -4.95 -0.45
N GLY A 42 6.98 -3.96 -0.72
CA GLY A 42 5.53 -4.10 -0.68
C GLY A 42 4.86 -3.08 0.25
N GLY A 43 5.45 -2.77 1.40
CA GLY A 43 4.82 -1.88 2.37
C GLY A 43 3.44 -2.42 2.79
N ARG A 44 2.36 -1.73 2.39
CA ARG A 44 0.95 -2.17 2.65
C ARG A 44 0.40 -3.14 1.59
N LEU A 45 1.09 -3.41 0.52
CA LEU A 45 0.91 -4.60 -0.32
C LEU A 45 1.74 -5.72 0.31
N ALA A 46 1.20 -6.39 1.32
CA ALA A 46 1.97 -7.24 2.20
C ALA A 46 1.39 -8.64 2.33
N THR A 47 2.27 -9.62 2.23
CA THR A 47 2.00 -11.04 2.50
C THR A 47 2.89 -11.47 3.65
N ARG A 48 2.33 -12.11 4.66
CA ARG A 48 3.06 -12.65 5.81
C ARG A 48 3.20 -14.15 5.69
N ARG A 49 4.41 -14.65 5.91
CA ARG A 49 4.70 -16.07 6.05
C ARG A 49 4.56 -16.45 7.53
N PHE A 50 3.83 -17.52 7.78
CA PHE A 50 3.70 -18.16 9.08
C PHE A 50 4.29 -19.55 9.03
N GLU A 51 4.97 -19.93 10.11
CA GLU A 51 5.38 -21.29 10.41
C GLU A 51 4.57 -21.73 11.64
N TRP A 52 3.90 -22.86 11.53
CA TRP A 52 3.00 -23.36 12.55
C TRP A 52 2.98 -24.88 12.54
N LEU A 53 2.47 -25.51 13.60
CA LEU A 53 2.31 -26.96 13.68
C LEU A 53 0.86 -27.32 13.42
N ASP A 54 0.62 -28.31 12.57
CA ASP A 54 -0.72 -28.85 12.37
C ASP A 54 -1.17 -29.68 13.60
N PRO A 55 -2.43 -30.16 13.65
CA PRO A 55 -2.91 -30.98 14.77
C PRO A 55 -2.13 -32.31 14.95
N GLN A 56 -1.40 -32.76 13.94
CA GLN A 56 -0.54 -33.94 13.97
C GLN A 56 0.91 -33.61 14.38
N GLY A 57 1.21 -32.33 14.67
CA GLY A 57 2.53 -31.85 15.05
C GLY A 57 3.49 -31.67 13.89
N GLN A 58 3.00 -31.70 12.62
CA GLN A 58 3.81 -31.50 11.45
C GLN A 58 4.03 -30.01 11.19
N ALA A 59 5.26 -29.62 10.85
CA ALA A 59 5.58 -28.24 10.53
C ALA A 59 4.97 -27.82 9.18
N CYS A 60 4.16 -26.76 9.23
CA CYS A 60 3.49 -26.17 8.08
C CYS A 60 3.95 -24.75 7.84
N THR A 61 3.94 -24.34 6.57
CA THR A 61 4.17 -22.95 6.17
C THR A 61 2.95 -22.45 5.41
N THR A 62 2.46 -21.28 5.78
CA THR A 62 1.33 -20.61 5.08
C THR A 62 1.64 -19.15 4.80
N ARG A 63 1.17 -18.64 3.66
CA ARG A 63 1.31 -17.23 3.28
C ARG A 63 -0.06 -16.57 3.23
N LEU A 64 -0.25 -15.49 3.98
CA LEU A 64 -1.52 -14.76 4.05
C LEU A 64 -1.31 -13.27 3.74
N ASP A 65 -2.15 -12.75 2.85
CA ASP A 65 -2.11 -11.36 2.41
C ASP A 65 -2.85 -10.46 3.41
N HIS A 66 -2.11 -9.81 4.28
CA HIS A 66 -2.67 -9.06 5.41
C HIS A 66 -2.72 -7.53 5.21
N GLY A 67 -2.31 -7.09 4.04
CA GLY A 67 -2.38 -5.67 3.64
C GLY A 67 -3.63 -5.35 2.82
N ALA A 68 -3.49 -4.72 1.67
CA ALA A 68 -4.62 -4.33 0.82
C ALA A 68 -5.46 -5.54 0.38
N VAL A 69 -6.79 -5.36 0.39
CA VAL A 69 -7.75 -6.40 -0.05
C VAL A 69 -7.61 -6.68 -1.55
N GLY A 70 -7.34 -5.67 -2.34
CA GLY A 70 -7.19 -5.74 -3.79
C GLY A 70 -6.95 -4.35 -4.36
N ILE A 71 -6.78 -4.27 -5.66
CA ILE A 71 -6.49 -3.05 -6.40
C ILE A 71 -7.65 -2.75 -7.34
N THR A 72 -8.15 -1.51 -7.30
CA THR A 72 -9.13 -0.98 -8.25
C THR A 72 -8.57 0.28 -8.88
N ALA A 73 -8.91 0.55 -10.16
CA ALA A 73 -8.58 1.79 -10.84
C ALA A 73 -9.79 2.72 -10.88
N ARG A 74 -9.54 4.02 -10.71
CA ARG A 74 -10.52 5.11 -10.85
C ARG A 74 -10.12 6.08 -11.95
N SER A 75 -8.82 6.25 -12.20
CA SER A 75 -8.28 7.10 -13.26
C SER A 75 -7.85 6.27 -14.47
N ALA A 76 -7.96 6.86 -15.66
CA ALA A 76 -7.51 6.24 -16.90
C ALA A 76 -6.01 5.92 -16.89
N LEU A 77 -5.20 6.78 -16.24
CA LEU A 77 -3.76 6.57 -16.16
C LEU A 77 -3.42 5.31 -15.35
N PHE A 78 -4.09 5.13 -14.21
CA PHE A 78 -3.87 3.94 -13.38
C PHE A 78 -4.49 2.70 -14.02
N GLN A 79 -5.62 2.83 -14.74
CA GLN A 79 -6.18 1.72 -15.50
C GLN A 79 -5.20 1.22 -16.57
N ASN A 80 -4.56 2.12 -17.32
CA ASN A 80 -3.52 1.75 -18.29
C ASN A 80 -2.36 1.00 -17.64
N PHE A 81 -1.94 1.41 -16.43
CA PHE A 81 -0.93 0.68 -15.68
C PHE A 81 -1.40 -0.72 -15.28
N ILE A 82 -2.65 -0.85 -14.78
CA ILE A 82 -3.25 -2.15 -14.45
C ILE A 82 -3.25 -3.07 -15.67
N ASP A 83 -3.66 -2.57 -16.84
CA ASP A 83 -3.74 -3.37 -18.07
C ASP A 83 -2.36 -3.85 -18.52
N GLN A 84 -1.34 -2.98 -18.46
CA GLN A 84 0.04 -3.36 -18.74
C GLN A 84 0.57 -4.41 -17.74
N ALA A 85 0.31 -4.21 -16.44
CA ALA A 85 0.74 -5.14 -15.40
C ALA A 85 0.04 -6.50 -15.52
N ARG A 86 -1.22 -6.54 -15.97
CA ARG A 86 -1.94 -7.80 -16.29
C ARG A 86 -1.33 -8.49 -17.51
N GLN A 87 -1.05 -7.76 -18.59
CA GLN A 87 -0.39 -8.31 -19.78
C GLN A 87 0.98 -8.88 -19.47
N ALA A 88 1.73 -8.25 -18.55
CA ALA A 88 3.01 -8.73 -18.07
C ALA A 88 2.91 -9.91 -17.07
N GLY A 89 1.70 -10.31 -16.66
CA GLY A 89 1.49 -11.36 -15.68
C GLY A 89 1.80 -10.96 -14.24
N TRP A 90 1.92 -9.67 -13.93
CA TRP A 90 2.19 -9.17 -12.57
C TRP A 90 0.93 -9.09 -11.72
N LEU A 91 -0.22 -8.91 -12.37
CA LEU A 91 -1.54 -8.84 -11.78
C LEU A 91 -2.48 -9.87 -12.40
N ALA A 92 -3.32 -10.47 -11.56
CA ALA A 92 -4.46 -11.24 -12.00
C ALA A 92 -5.77 -10.55 -11.63
N GLU A 93 -6.78 -10.70 -12.47
CA GLU A 93 -8.15 -10.29 -12.15
C GLU A 93 -8.75 -11.26 -11.14
N TRP A 94 -9.40 -10.73 -10.13
CA TRP A 94 -10.15 -11.49 -9.14
C TRP A 94 -11.59 -10.96 -9.08
N VAL A 95 -12.53 -11.84 -9.37
CA VAL A 95 -13.97 -11.60 -9.23
C VAL A 95 -14.44 -12.45 -8.04
N PRO A 96 -14.39 -11.91 -6.81
CA PRO A 96 -14.82 -12.68 -5.65
C PRO A 96 -16.32 -12.91 -5.66
N THR A 97 -16.74 -14.08 -5.23
CA THR A 97 -18.14 -14.33 -4.87
C THR A 97 -18.45 -13.55 -3.60
N LEU A 98 -19.59 -12.84 -3.59
CA LEU A 98 -20.04 -12.03 -2.46
C LEU A 98 -21.27 -12.67 -1.82
N PRO A 99 -21.54 -12.41 -0.52
CA PRO A 99 -22.81 -12.79 0.10
C PRO A 99 -24.02 -12.23 -0.65
N ALA A 100 -25.13 -12.94 -0.65
CA ALA A 100 -26.37 -12.47 -1.24
C ALA A 100 -26.77 -11.09 -0.66
N GLY A 101 -27.20 -10.17 -1.52
CA GLY A 101 -27.57 -8.81 -1.13
C GLY A 101 -26.41 -7.85 -0.87
N SER A 102 -25.16 -8.27 -1.08
CA SER A 102 -23.99 -7.39 -0.97
C SER A 102 -23.97 -6.33 -2.09
N LEU A 103 -23.50 -5.13 -1.75
CA LEU A 103 -23.25 -4.11 -2.77
C LEU A 103 -22.03 -4.51 -3.63
N PRO A 104 -22.05 -4.21 -4.94
CA PRO A 104 -20.92 -4.49 -5.82
C PRO A 104 -19.63 -3.79 -5.33
N LEU A 105 -18.50 -4.43 -5.55
CA LEU A 105 -17.16 -3.88 -5.29
C LEU A 105 -16.79 -2.93 -6.45
N GLY A 106 -16.87 -1.62 -6.23
CA GLY A 106 -16.42 -0.63 -7.21
C GLY A 106 -17.03 -0.80 -8.62
N ALA A 107 -16.41 -0.23 -9.63
CA ALA A 107 -16.85 -0.37 -11.02
C ALA A 107 -16.69 -1.82 -11.50
N GLY A 108 -17.80 -2.53 -11.67
CA GLY A 108 -17.85 -3.87 -12.24
C GLY A 108 -17.55 -5.04 -11.31
N GLY A 109 -17.43 -4.84 -9.99
CA GLY A 109 -17.24 -5.95 -9.03
C GLY A 109 -15.89 -6.66 -9.11
N ARG A 110 -14.91 -6.09 -9.80
CA ARG A 110 -13.59 -6.69 -10.09
C ARG A 110 -12.51 -6.07 -9.23
N LEU A 111 -11.63 -6.91 -8.74
CA LEU A 111 -10.39 -6.53 -8.08
C LEU A 111 -9.20 -7.06 -8.88
N HIS A 112 -8.06 -6.43 -8.74
CA HIS A 112 -6.81 -6.95 -9.25
C HIS A 112 -5.90 -7.29 -8.06
N VAL A 113 -5.22 -8.42 -8.14
CA VAL A 113 -4.30 -8.86 -7.10
C VAL A 113 -2.94 -9.19 -7.70
N PRO A 114 -1.84 -8.74 -7.09
CA PRO A 114 -0.50 -9.13 -7.50
C PRO A 114 -0.30 -10.64 -7.36
N VAL A 115 0.41 -11.25 -8.28
CA VAL A 115 0.72 -12.68 -8.29
C VAL A 115 2.22 -12.91 -8.31
N PRO A 116 2.74 -13.91 -7.60
CA PRO A 116 2.04 -14.93 -6.79
C PRO A 116 1.62 -14.44 -5.39
N ASP A 117 2.06 -13.26 -4.94
CA ASP A 117 1.76 -12.66 -3.64
C ASP A 117 1.69 -11.12 -3.73
N MET A 118 1.18 -10.45 -2.69
CA MET A 118 0.97 -8.99 -2.76
C MET A 118 2.25 -8.18 -3.01
N PRO A 119 3.43 -8.50 -2.42
CA PRO A 119 4.68 -7.79 -2.68
C PRO A 119 5.20 -7.93 -4.12
N ALA A 120 4.74 -8.91 -4.90
CA ALA A 120 5.23 -9.18 -6.25
C ALA A 120 5.19 -7.95 -7.16
N LEU A 121 4.11 -7.15 -7.09
CA LEU A 121 4.00 -5.93 -7.88
C LEU A 121 5.15 -4.95 -7.60
N CYS A 122 5.47 -4.75 -6.33
CA CYS A 122 6.59 -3.86 -5.96
C CYS A 122 7.94 -4.46 -6.35
N ARG A 123 8.11 -5.80 -6.30
CA ARG A 123 9.34 -6.47 -6.80
C ARG A 123 9.55 -6.17 -8.28
N HIS A 124 8.54 -6.34 -9.11
CA HIS A 124 8.63 -6.05 -10.55
C HIS A 124 8.89 -4.57 -10.85
N LEU A 125 8.28 -3.66 -10.10
CA LEU A 125 8.54 -2.23 -10.26
C LEU A 125 9.97 -1.84 -9.87
N LEU A 126 10.61 -2.58 -8.98
CA LEU A 126 11.97 -2.30 -8.51
C LEU A 126 13.06 -2.98 -9.35
N GLU A 127 12.70 -3.75 -10.37
CA GLU A 127 13.66 -4.33 -11.31
C GLU A 127 14.52 -3.24 -11.95
N GLY A 128 15.85 -3.44 -11.91
CA GLY A 128 16.83 -2.47 -12.39
C GLY A 128 17.23 -1.39 -11.38
N SER A 129 16.59 -1.30 -10.21
CA SER A 129 17.01 -0.45 -9.10
C SER A 129 17.88 -1.25 -8.11
N ALA A 130 18.87 -0.60 -7.50
CA ALA A 130 19.56 -1.18 -6.34
C ALA A 130 18.61 -1.15 -5.12
N THR A 131 18.71 -2.17 -4.25
CA THR A 131 17.84 -2.26 -3.07
C THR A 131 18.65 -2.59 -1.81
N THR A 132 18.31 -1.94 -0.71
CA THR A 132 18.94 -2.14 0.61
C THR A 132 17.83 -2.43 1.63
N TRP A 133 17.72 -3.70 2.04
CA TRP A 133 16.71 -4.17 2.99
C TRP A 133 17.20 -4.14 4.42
N SER A 134 16.25 -4.18 5.37
CA SER A 134 16.53 -4.14 6.81
C SER A 134 17.34 -2.90 7.21
N PHE A 135 17.14 -1.80 6.51
CA PHE A 135 17.83 -0.52 6.74
C PHE A 135 16.79 0.56 7.10
N ALA A 136 16.65 0.80 8.40
CA ALA A 136 15.84 1.89 8.91
C ALA A 136 16.65 3.19 8.83
N VAL A 137 16.18 4.15 8.04
CA VAL A 137 16.78 5.49 7.97
C VAL A 137 16.27 6.31 9.15
N ASP A 138 17.19 6.79 9.98
CA ASP A 138 16.91 7.57 11.20
C ASP A 138 17.09 9.07 10.99
N SER A 139 18.02 9.46 10.11
CA SER A 139 18.29 10.87 9.80
C SER A 139 18.85 11.07 8.40
N LEU A 140 18.67 12.28 7.89
CA LEU A 140 19.20 12.76 6.64
C LEU A 140 20.22 13.86 6.92
N HIS A 141 21.36 13.80 6.26
CA HIS A 141 22.38 14.86 6.33
C HIS A 141 22.70 15.35 4.93
N ARG A 142 22.76 16.66 4.78
CA ARG A 142 23.15 17.28 3.53
C ARG A 142 24.52 17.91 3.67
N SER A 143 25.43 17.55 2.76
CA SER A 143 26.76 18.11 2.64
C SER A 143 26.98 18.71 1.26
N THR A 144 28.18 19.24 1.02
CA THR A 144 28.63 19.70 -0.32
C THR A 144 28.72 18.55 -1.33
N LEU A 145 28.85 17.31 -0.87
CA LEU A 145 28.90 16.09 -1.70
C LEU A 145 27.52 15.52 -2.03
N GLY A 146 26.44 16.06 -1.43
CA GLY A 146 25.07 15.57 -1.58
C GLY A 146 24.47 15.09 -0.28
N TRP A 147 23.41 14.29 -0.40
CA TRP A 147 22.67 13.70 0.72
C TRP A 147 23.34 12.43 1.24
N GLN A 148 23.38 12.29 2.54
CA GLN A 148 23.78 11.06 3.22
C GLN A 148 22.63 10.55 4.10
N LEU A 149 22.45 9.23 4.11
CA LEU A 149 21.45 8.53 4.93
C LEU A 149 22.16 7.88 6.11
N HIS A 150 21.64 8.09 7.30
CA HIS A 150 22.09 7.41 8.50
C HIS A 150 20.98 6.48 8.99
N GLY A 151 21.36 5.29 9.42
CA GLY A 151 20.45 4.28 9.95
C GLY A 151 20.97 3.64 11.23
N MET A 152 20.19 2.82 11.85
CA MET A 152 20.53 2.13 13.10
C MET A 152 21.87 1.38 12.98
N GLY A 153 22.72 1.49 13.99
CA GLY A 153 24.01 0.84 14.04
C GLY A 153 25.12 1.58 13.29
N ALA A 154 25.02 2.92 13.16
CA ALA A 154 26.02 3.80 12.53
C ALA A 154 26.32 3.48 11.05
N ARG A 155 25.40 2.83 10.35
CA ARG A 155 25.55 2.61 8.89
C ARG A 155 25.31 3.93 8.17
N THR A 156 26.25 4.31 7.34
CA THR A 156 26.13 5.45 6.41
C THR A 156 26.02 4.92 5.00
N SER A 157 25.17 5.57 4.21
CA SER A 157 25.10 5.31 2.77
C SER A 157 26.08 6.21 2.00
N ALA A 158 26.30 5.91 0.73
CA ALA A 158 26.94 6.83 -0.20
C ALA A 158 26.16 8.15 -0.31
N ALA A 159 26.80 9.20 -0.84
CA ALA A 159 26.14 10.47 -1.10
C ALA A 159 25.21 10.36 -2.33
N PHE A 160 24.05 11.02 -2.24
CA PHE A 160 23.01 11.06 -3.27
C PHE A 160 22.75 12.49 -3.73
N ASP A 161 22.46 12.66 -5.01
CA ASP A 161 22.05 13.95 -5.58
C ASP A 161 20.64 14.35 -5.10
N ALA A 162 19.75 13.36 -4.91
CA ALA A 162 18.39 13.57 -4.44
C ALA A 162 17.93 12.44 -3.49
N VAL A 163 16.99 12.80 -2.62
CA VAL A 163 16.31 11.87 -1.69
C VAL A 163 14.80 11.97 -1.86
N VAL A 164 14.15 10.81 -1.97
CA VAL A 164 12.70 10.65 -2.01
C VAL A 164 12.23 9.92 -0.75
N LEU A 165 11.31 10.51 0.00
CA LEU A 165 10.62 9.88 1.12
C LEU A 165 9.28 9.31 0.66
N ALA A 166 9.18 7.99 0.57
CA ALA A 166 7.95 7.25 0.23
C ALA A 166 7.41 6.51 1.45
N LEU A 167 7.26 7.24 2.55
CA LEU A 167 6.92 6.76 3.88
C LEU A 167 5.54 7.26 4.32
N PRO A 168 4.87 6.57 5.28
CA PRO A 168 3.74 7.16 6.00
C PRO A 168 4.11 8.52 6.60
N PRO A 169 3.19 9.52 6.63
CA PRO A 169 3.52 10.88 6.99
C PRO A 169 4.15 11.00 8.37
N ALA A 170 3.67 10.27 9.38
CA ALA A 170 4.25 10.27 10.71
C ALA A 170 5.69 9.71 10.77
N GLN A 171 6.10 8.90 9.79
CA GLN A 171 7.48 8.41 9.68
C GLN A 171 8.36 9.35 8.83
N ALA A 172 7.78 10.08 7.90
CA ALA A 172 8.50 11.07 7.10
C ALA A 172 8.79 12.37 7.91
N ALA A 173 7.87 12.78 8.79
CA ALA A 173 7.97 14.03 9.52
C ALA A 173 9.31 14.23 10.28
N PRO A 174 9.82 13.27 11.06
CA PRO A 174 11.12 13.42 11.74
C PRO A 174 12.30 13.65 10.78
N LEU A 175 12.29 12.98 9.62
CA LEU A 175 13.33 13.10 8.60
C LEU A 175 13.29 14.46 7.87
N LEU A 176 12.12 15.10 7.85
CA LEU A 176 11.89 16.39 7.20
C LEU A 176 12.23 17.59 8.09
N TYR A 177 12.22 17.42 9.41
CA TYR A 177 12.18 18.53 10.37
C TYR A 177 13.32 19.53 10.19
N GLN A 178 14.55 19.06 9.96
CA GLN A 178 15.72 19.92 9.78
C GLN A 178 15.83 20.53 8.37
N HIS A 179 15.13 19.98 7.39
CA HIS A 179 15.28 20.34 5.98
C HIS A 179 14.10 21.13 5.44
N ARG A 180 12.87 20.69 5.79
CA ARG A 180 11.60 21.29 5.40
C ARG A 180 10.61 21.22 6.57
N SER A 181 10.78 22.12 7.52
CA SER A 181 9.95 22.21 8.74
C SER A 181 8.47 22.47 8.43
N ASP A 182 8.16 23.12 7.32
CA ASP A 182 6.80 23.29 6.80
C ASP A 182 6.17 21.94 6.39
N TRP A 183 6.89 21.11 5.62
CA TRP A 183 6.45 19.76 5.26
C TRP A 183 6.37 18.84 6.47
N ALA A 184 7.33 18.94 7.39
CA ALA A 184 7.32 18.17 8.62
C ALA A 184 6.05 18.43 9.45
N ARG A 185 5.63 19.70 9.59
CA ARG A 185 4.38 20.07 10.27
C ARG A 185 3.16 19.48 9.57
N HIS A 186 3.06 19.59 8.24
CA HIS A 186 1.97 18.99 7.47
C HIS A 186 1.93 17.48 7.62
N ALA A 187 3.07 16.81 7.53
CA ALA A 187 3.17 15.36 7.70
C ALA A 187 2.79 14.90 9.13
N THR A 188 3.14 15.69 10.16
CA THR A 188 2.78 15.38 11.55
C THR A 188 1.29 15.38 11.79
N VAL A 189 0.55 16.29 11.16
CA VAL A 189 -0.92 16.41 11.33
C VAL A 189 -1.72 15.64 10.30
N ALA A 190 -1.08 15.05 9.29
CA ALA A 190 -1.76 14.26 8.27
C ALA A 190 -2.40 13.00 8.90
N PRO A 191 -3.74 12.90 8.97
CA PRO A 191 -4.40 11.87 9.72
C PRO A 191 -4.34 10.52 8.99
N MET A 192 -3.84 9.51 9.69
CA MET A 192 -3.86 8.12 9.23
C MET A 192 -4.79 7.29 10.11
N GLN A 193 -5.53 6.41 9.49
CA GLN A 193 -6.39 5.46 10.17
C GLN A 193 -5.65 4.16 10.43
N PRO A 194 -5.73 3.60 11.66
CA PRO A 194 -5.19 2.28 11.93
C PRO A 194 -6.13 1.18 11.46
N CYS A 195 -5.57 -0.02 11.32
CA CYS A 195 -6.31 -1.25 11.05
C CYS A 195 -5.68 -2.43 11.78
N TRP A 196 -6.47 -3.16 12.55
CA TRP A 196 -6.11 -4.49 12.99
C TRP A 196 -6.50 -5.49 11.92
N THR A 197 -5.61 -6.43 11.63
CA THR A 197 -5.86 -7.50 10.67
C THR A 197 -5.66 -8.85 11.34
N LEU A 198 -6.68 -9.70 11.28
CA LEU A 198 -6.59 -11.10 11.67
C LEU A 198 -6.20 -11.92 10.44
N MET A 199 -5.33 -12.89 10.65
CA MET A 199 -4.88 -13.87 9.66
C MET A 199 -4.90 -15.25 10.29
N GLY A 200 -5.43 -16.24 9.59
CA GLY A 200 -5.45 -17.58 10.15
C GLY A 200 -5.71 -18.68 9.14
N VAL A 201 -5.33 -19.87 9.57
CA VAL A 201 -5.61 -21.14 8.91
C VAL A 201 -6.63 -21.86 9.79
N ALA A 202 -7.73 -22.28 9.21
CA ALA A 202 -8.77 -23.03 9.88
C ALA A 202 -9.06 -24.31 9.12
N ARG A 203 -9.73 -25.26 9.78
CA ARG A 203 -10.31 -26.41 9.09
C ARG A 203 -11.34 -25.92 8.08
N ALA A 204 -11.22 -26.37 6.84
CA ALA A 204 -12.28 -26.16 5.87
C ALA A 204 -13.56 -26.90 6.31
N PRO A 205 -14.74 -26.31 6.12
CA PRO A 205 -15.96 -27.05 6.28
C PRO A 205 -15.97 -28.25 5.34
N ALA A 206 -16.66 -29.32 5.72
CA ALA A 206 -16.91 -30.43 4.81
C ALA A 206 -17.49 -29.89 3.49
N GLU A 207 -17.04 -30.44 2.37
CA GLU A 207 -17.53 -30.09 1.03
C GLU A 207 -18.99 -30.57 0.85
N ASN A 208 -19.90 -29.92 1.55
CA ASN A 208 -21.33 -30.02 1.24
C ASN A 208 -21.68 -28.69 0.56
N PRO A 209 -22.24 -28.71 -0.68
CA PRO A 209 -22.68 -27.50 -1.38
C PRO A 209 -23.65 -26.63 -0.56
N GLU A 210 -24.42 -27.22 0.34
CA GLU A 210 -25.37 -26.54 1.22
C GLU A 210 -24.68 -25.93 2.49
N SER A 211 -23.51 -26.42 2.90
CA SER A 211 -22.77 -25.94 4.07
C SER A 211 -21.60 -25.02 3.72
N GLY A 212 -21.27 -24.89 2.45
CA GLY A 212 -20.26 -23.96 1.94
C GLY A 212 -20.72 -22.51 2.11
N LEU A 213 -19.80 -21.63 2.47
CA LEU A 213 -20.13 -20.19 2.67
C LEU A 213 -20.64 -19.49 1.41
N GLY A 214 -20.47 -20.09 0.23
CA GLY A 214 -20.92 -19.53 -1.03
C GLY A 214 -20.31 -18.17 -1.41
N TRP A 215 -19.32 -17.68 -0.64
CA TRP A 215 -18.67 -16.41 -0.89
C TRP A 215 -17.17 -16.41 -0.53
N ASP A 216 -16.40 -15.58 -1.22
CA ASP A 216 -14.95 -15.41 -1.04
C ASP A 216 -14.57 -14.13 -0.30
N LEU A 217 -15.44 -13.12 -0.39
CA LEU A 217 -15.22 -11.80 0.17
C LEU A 217 -16.52 -11.25 0.72
N ALA A 218 -16.51 -10.83 1.98
CA ALA A 218 -17.65 -10.20 2.63
C ALA A 218 -17.28 -8.87 3.26
N ARG A 219 -18.27 -7.98 3.33
CA ARG A 219 -18.19 -6.73 4.09
C ARG A 219 -19.35 -6.69 5.08
N PRO A 220 -19.13 -7.16 6.33
CA PRO A 220 -20.20 -7.18 7.33
C PRO A 220 -20.80 -5.78 7.52
N PRO A 221 -22.13 -5.64 7.65
CA PRO A 221 -22.77 -4.32 7.74
C PRO A 221 -22.48 -3.61 9.06
N SER A 222 -22.18 -4.36 10.12
CA SER A 222 -21.94 -3.88 11.48
C SER A 222 -20.84 -4.67 12.17
N GLY A 223 -20.57 -4.36 13.44
CA GLY A 223 -19.56 -5.03 14.24
C GLY A 223 -18.14 -4.55 13.99
N PRO A 224 -17.13 -5.25 14.53
CA PRO A 224 -15.72 -4.84 14.47
C PRO A 224 -15.08 -5.01 13.10
N LEU A 225 -15.58 -5.92 12.24
CA LEU A 225 -14.97 -6.27 10.96
C LEU A 225 -15.47 -5.37 9.82
N ASP A 226 -14.56 -4.92 8.98
CA ASP A 226 -14.86 -4.21 7.72
C ASP A 226 -14.79 -5.15 6.52
N TRP A 227 -13.78 -6.02 6.48
CA TRP A 227 -13.59 -7.02 5.43
C TRP A 227 -13.28 -8.38 6.00
N VAL A 228 -13.87 -9.41 5.40
CA VAL A 228 -13.57 -10.83 5.64
C VAL A 228 -13.37 -11.50 4.30
N LEU A 229 -12.24 -12.18 4.12
CA LEU A 229 -11.93 -12.79 2.84
C LEU A 229 -11.25 -14.17 2.98
N ARG A 230 -11.53 -15.03 2.02
CA ARG A 230 -10.82 -16.28 1.75
C ARG A 230 -9.55 -15.95 0.97
N ASN A 231 -8.41 -16.03 1.64
CA ASN A 231 -7.13 -15.72 1.00
C ASN A 231 -6.77 -16.74 -0.09
N ASP A 232 -7.09 -17.99 0.12
CA ASP A 232 -6.91 -19.10 -0.81
C ASP A 232 -7.86 -19.06 -2.04
N ALA A 233 -8.89 -18.22 -2.05
CA ALA A 233 -9.73 -17.96 -3.22
C ALA A 233 -9.11 -16.97 -4.21
N ARG A 234 -8.06 -16.26 -3.80
CA ARG A 234 -7.38 -15.29 -4.66
C ARG A 234 -6.53 -15.99 -5.73
N PRO A 235 -6.44 -15.45 -6.95
CA PRO A 235 -5.53 -15.95 -7.96
C PRO A 235 -4.07 -16.03 -7.46
N GLY A 236 -3.38 -17.12 -7.81
CA GLY A 236 -1.98 -17.34 -7.47
C GLY A 236 -1.70 -17.71 -6.00
N ARG A 237 -2.75 -17.90 -5.18
CA ARG A 237 -2.60 -18.37 -3.79
C ARG A 237 -2.77 -19.87 -3.71
N GLU A 238 -1.99 -20.47 -2.83
CA GLU A 238 -2.04 -21.90 -2.58
C GLU A 238 -3.37 -22.28 -1.92
N ARG A 239 -3.97 -23.37 -2.41
CA ARG A 239 -5.12 -24.04 -1.80
C ARG A 239 -4.66 -25.37 -1.23
N VAL A 240 -4.90 -25.56 0.06
CA VAL A 240 -4.57 -26.80 0.75
C VAL A 240 -5.88 -27.54 1.07
N PRO A 241 -6.07 -28.78 0.60
CA PRO A 241 -7.28 -29.56 0.90
C PRO A 241 -7.52 -29.63 2.41
N GLY A 242 -8.76 -29.49 2.83
CA GLY A 242 -9.14 -29.50 4.24
C GLY A 242 -8.81 -28.24 5.02
N GLN A 243 -8.21 -27.23 4.41
CA GLN A 243 -7.89 -25.94 5.04
C GLN A 243 -8.63 -24.77 4.39
N ALA A 244 -8.92 -23.78 5.21
CA ALA A 244 -9.47 -22.49 4.80
C ALA A 244 -8.53 -21.38 5.29
N HIS A 245 -8.05 -20.53 4.40
CA HIS A 245 -7.15 -19.45 4.70
C HIS A 245 -7.92 -18.13 4.82
N TRP A 246 -7.97 -17.57 6.01
CA TRP A 246 -8.77 -16.39 6.32
C TRP A 246 -7.94 -15.16 6.58
N VAL A 247 -8.40 -14.03 6.06
CA VAL A 247 -7.94 -12.70 6.46
C VAL A 247 -9.14 -11.83 6.77
N ALA A 248 -9.10 -11.11 7.88
CA ALA A 248 -10.13 -10.14 8.23
C ALA A 248 -9.52 -8.82 8.65
N HIS A 249 -10.07 -7.72 8.14
CA HIS A 249 -9.69 -6.36 8.51
C HIS A 249 -10.74 -5.77 9.44
N ALA A 250 -10.28 -5.21 10.56
CA ALA A 250 -11.15 -4.50 11.46
C ALA A 250 -11.45 -3.08 10.93
N ARG A 251 -12.65 -2.58 11.25
CA ARG A 251 -13.03 -1.19 10.95
C ARG A 251 -12.08 -0.20 11.59
N ALA A 252 -11.79 0.90 10.90
CA ALA A 252 -10.87 1.93 11.39
C ALA A 252 -11.28 2.51 12.76
N GLY A 253 -12.59 2.74 12.96
CA GLY A 253 -13.12 3.23 14.25
C GLY A 253 -12.91 2.25 15.39
N TRP A 254 -13.11 0.95 15.15
CA TRP A 254 -12.83 -0.10 16.13
C TRP A 254 -11.32 -0.21 16.39
N SER A 255 -10.52 -0.25 15.34
CA SER A 255 -9.05 -0.33 15.43
C SER A 255 -8.45 0.84 16.22
N ARG A 256 -9.00 2.06 16.06
CA ARG A 256 -8.55 3.24 16.81
C ARG A 256 -8.87 3.12 18.31
N ARG A 257 -10.08 2.68 18.67
CA ARG A 257 -10.45 2.48 20.08
C ARG A 257 -9.60 1.41 20.79
N HIS A 258 -9.15 0.41 20.02
CA HIS A 258 -8.43 -0.75 20.56
C HIS A 258 -6.97 -0.82 20.07
N LEU A 259 -6.38 0.32 19.70
CA LEU A 259 -5.06 0.36 19.05
C LEU A 259 -3.96 -0.17 19.97
N GLU A 260 -4.04 0.12 21.26
CA GLU A 260 -3.02 -0.25 22.24
C GLU A 260 -3.40 -1.49 23.09
N GLN A 261 -4.50 -2.15 22.75
CA GLN A 261 -4.86 -3.41 23.42
C GLN A 261 -3.84 -4.52 23.11
N PRO A 262 -3.64 -5.47 24.03
CA PRO A 262 -2.80 -6.63 23.81
C PRO A 262 -3.25 -7.42 22.56
N ALA A 263 -2.29 -7.90 21.78
CA ALA A 263 -2.57 -8.64 20.54
C ALA A 263 -3.46 -9.87 20.78
N GLU A 264 -3.29 -10.54 21.92
CA GLU A 264 -4.07 -11.71 22.30
C GLU A 264 -5.55 -11.36 22.51
N TRP A 265 -5.85 -10.26 23.23
CA TRP A 265 -7.19 -9.78 23.41
C TRP A 265 -7.85 -9.41 22.06
N VAL A 266 -7.11 -8.69 21.20
CA VAL A 266 -7.59 -8.32 19.86
C VAL A 266 -7.88 -9.57 19.02
N ARG A 267 -7.01 -10.58 19.09
CA ARG A 267 -7.19 -11.84 18.38
C ARG A 267 -8.50 -12.51 18.79
N GLN A 268 -8.79 -12.61 20.09
CA GLN A 268 -10.01 -13.22 20.62
C GLN A 268 -11.26 -12.46 20.16
N GLN A 269 -11.25 -11.11 20.24
CA GLN A 269 -12.38 -10.29 19.78
C GLN A 269 -12.64 -10.44 18.28
N MET A 270 -11.59 -10.47 17.46
CA MET A 270 -11.73 -10.64 16.03
C MET A 270 -12.13 -12.08 15.66
N GLN A 271 -11.71 -13.09 16.39
CA GLN A 271 -12.17 -14.47 16.21
C GLN A 271 -13.67 -14.61 16.51
N ALA A 272 -14.15 -14.02 17.61
CA ALA A 272 -15.58 -13.99 17.93
C ALA A 272 -16.38 -13.31 16.80
N ALA A 273 -15.93 -12.15 16.34
CA ALA A 273 -16.58 -11.45 15.22
C ALA A 273 -16.52 -12.23 13.88
N MET A 274 -15.47 -13.02 13.67
CA MET A 274 -15.42 -13.95 12.53
C MET A 274 -16.48 -15.04 12.66
N ALA A 275 -16.64 -15.66 13.84
CA ALA A 275 -17.68 -16.68 14.07
C ALA A 275 -19.08 -16.12 13.82
N GLU A 276 -19.38 -14.90 14.30
CA GLU A 276 -20.65 -14.21 14.01
C GLU A 276 -20.84 -13.97 12.50
N THR A 277 -19.82 -13.50 11.81
CA THR A 277 -19.88 -13.24 10.35
C THR A 277 -20.10 -14.51 9.53
N LEU A 278 -19.52 -15.62 9.96
CA LEU A 278 -19.59 -16.92 9.31
C LEU A 278 -20.85 -17.73 9.74
N GLY A 279 -21.57 -17.26 10.78
CA GLY A 279 -22.71 -17.96 11.36
C GLY A 279 -22.35 -19.30 12.02
N ARG A 280 -21.10 -19.50 12.37
CA ARG A 280 -20.58 -20.75 12.98
C ARG A 280 -19.23 -20.53 13.65
N ASP A 281 -18.86 -21.41 14.56
CA ASP A 281 -17.52 -21.47 15.13
C ASP A 281 -16.47 -21.84 14.07
N VAL A 282 -15.27 -21.32 14.27
CA VAL A 282 -14.14 -21.54 13.38
C VAL A 282 -13.09 -22.37 14.12
N ASP A 283 -12.80 -23.56 13.59
CA ASP A 283 -11.75 -24.45 14.10
C ASP A 283 -10.39 -23.97 13.58
N TRP A 284 -9.74 -23.11 14.37
CA TRP A 284 -8.46 -22.49 14.03
C TRP A 284 -7.29 -23.45 14.28
N HIS A 285 -6.55 -23.80 13.24
CA HIS A 285 -5.25 -24.46 13.38
C HIS A 285 -4.16 -23.45 13.76
N HIS A 286 -4.21 -22.25 13.17
CA HIS A 286 -3.31 -21.14 13.48
C HIS A 286 -4.03 -19.82 13.30
N CYS A 287 -3.80 -18.86 14.19
CA CYS A 287 -4.40 -17.53 14.08
C CYS A 287 -3.51 -16.48 14.73
N ALA A 288 -3.28 -15.37 14.01
CA ALA A 288 -2.49 -14.25 14.49
C ALA A 288 -3.13 -12.92 14.07
N VAL A 289 -2.76 -11.84 14.75
CA VAL A 289 -3.17 -10.49 14.38
C VAL A 289 -1.97 -9.62 14.03
N HIS A 290 -2.20 -8.61 13.21
CA HIS A 290 -1.24 -7.58 12.87
C HIS A 290 -1.85 -6.19 13.08
N ARG A 291 -1.06 -5.28 13.63
CA ARG A 291 -1.46 -3.91 13.89
C ARG A 291 -0.85 -2.95 12.87
N TRP A 292 -1.66 -2.48 11.94
CA TRP A 292 -1.32 -1.39 11.04
C TRP A 292 -1.62 -0.05 11.72
N ARG A 293 -0.60 0.66 12.18
CA ARG A 293 -0.79 2.00 12.78
C ARG A 293 -1.15 3.06 11.73
N PHE A 294 -0.68 2.87 10.50
CA PHE A 294 -0.83 3.79 9.38
C PHE A 294 -1.40 3.05 8.17
N ALA A 295 -2.62 2.50 8.29
CA ALA A 295 -3.23 1.66 7.26
C ALA A 295 -3.70 2.48 6.06
N LEU A 296 -4.49 3.51 6.28
CA LEU A 296 -5.08 4.35 5.23
C LEU A 296 -5.06 5.81 5.65
N PRO A 297 -4.84 6.76 4.73
CA PRO A 297 -5.06 8.16 5.02
C PRO A 297 -6.57 8.40 5.26
N GLN A 298 -6.87 9.25 6.21
CA GLN A 298 -8.23 9.76 6.37
C GLN A 298 -8.49 10.74 5.24
N ALA A 299 -9.68 10.67 4.62
CA ALA A 299 -10.05 11.51 3.49
C ALA A 299 -10.23 12.97 3.93
N HIS A 300 -9.12 13.64 4.24
CA HIS A 300 -9.05 15.08 4.43
C HIS A 300 -7.89 15.60 3.59
N ARG A 301 -8.22 16.35 2.53
CA ARG A 301 -7.22 17.18 1.87
C ARG A 301 -6.92 18.37 2.81
N VAL A 302 -5.92 18.20 3.65
CA VAL A 302 -5.34 19.29 4.44
C VAL A 302 -4.04 19.70 3.75
N GLY A 303 -4.08 20.80 3.03
CA GLY A 303 -2.89 21.36 2.39
C GLY A 303 -3.07 21.66 0.89
N PRO A 304 -2.06 22.22 0.21
CA PRO A 304 -2.09 22.47 -1.22
C PRO A 304 -2.40 21.16 -1.95
N SER A 305 -3.17 21.24 -3.02
CA SER A 305 -3.66 20.11 -3.84
C SER A 305 -2.55 19.41 -4.63
N GLU A 306 -1.35 19.33 -4.09
CA GLU A 306 -0.20 18.71 -4.72
C GLU A 306 -0.20 17.21 -4.44
N SER A 307 -0.07 16.42 -5.49
CA SER A 307 0.02 14.96 -5.41
C SER A 307 1.37 14.44 -4.89
N CYS A 308 2.37 15.32 -4.76
CA CYS A 308 3.68 15.07 -4.18
C CYS A 308 4.30 16.39 -3.72
N TRP A 309 5.34 16.31 -2.89
CA TRP A 309 6.17 17.48 -2.57
C TRP A 309 7.54 17.31 -3.23
N TRP A 310 8.04 18.36 -3.90
CA TRP A 310 9.35 18.36 -4.50
C TRP A 310 10.05 19.72 -4.30
N ASP A 311 11.19 19.68 -3.61
CA ASP A 311 12.12 20.80 -3.49
C ASP A 311 13.36 20.54 -4.35
N ALA A 312 13.35 21.13 -5.49
CA ALA A 312 14.40 20.94 -6.46
C ALA A 312 15.72 21.64 -6.12
N THR A 313 15.72 22.63 -5.21
CA THR A 313 16.94 23.30 -4.75
C THR A 313 17.70 22.43 -3.76
N GLN A 314 16.96 21.66 -2.99
CA GLN A 314 17.52 20.70 -2.05
C GLN A 314 17.70 19.30 -2.64
N GLY A 315 16.98 18.96 -3.71
CA GLY A 315 16.90 17.59 -4.19
C GLY A 315 16.16 16.68 -3.18
N LEU A 316 15.07 17.19 -2.57
CA LEU A 316 14.29 16.46 -1.57
C LEU A 316 12.86 16.35 -2.03
N GLY A 317 12.30 15.13 -1.97
CA GLY A 317 10.92 14.86 -2.36
C GLY A 317 10.16 13.97 -1.39
N VAL A 318 8.83 14.07 -1.43
CA VAL A 318 7.92 13.22 -0.63
C VAL A 318 6.79 12.75 -1.51
N CYS A 319 6.48 11.45 -1.46
CA CYS A 319 5.32 10.86 -2.11
C CYS A 319 4.63 9.83 -1.21
N GLY A 320 3.34 9.59 -1.48
CA GLY A 320 2.54 8.64 -0.73
C GLY A 320 1.05 8.87 -0.94
N ASP A 321 0.23 7.92 -0.48
CA ASP A 321 -1.22 7.98 -0.60
C ASP A 321 -1.86 9.13 0.20
N PHE A 322 -1.18 9.67 1.20
CA PHE A 322 -1.66 10.84 1.94
C PHE A 322 -1.60 12.14 1.12
N LEU A 323 -0.82 12.15 0.03
CA LEU A 323 -0.74 13.24 -0.95
C LEU A 323 -1.55 12.92 -2.22
N GLY A 324 -1.34 11.73 -2.80
CA GLY A 324 -1.97 11.32 -4.05
C GLY A 324 -3.39 10.76 -3.93
N GLY A 325 -3.93 10.68 -2.72
CA GLY A 325 -5.23 10.07 -2.43
C GLY A 325 -5.15 8.64 -1.91
N ALA A 326 -6.18 8.22 -1.20
CA ALA A 326 -6.19 6.97 -0.46
C ALA A 326 -6.01 5.72 -1.36
N GLY A 327 -5.26 4.75 -0.85
CA GLY A 327 -5.11 3.42 -1.43
C GLY A 327 -3.96 3.28 -2.43
N VAL A 328 -3.97 2.17 -3.14
CA VAL A 328 -2.87 1.76 -4.03
C VAL A 328 -2.72 2.73 -5.20
N GLU A 329 -3.84 3.13 -5.82
CA GLU A 329 -3.84 4.08 -6.92
C GLU A 329 -3.25 5.44 -6.53
N GLY A 330 -3.72 6.02 -5.42
CA GLY A 330 -3.23 7.32 -4.98
C GLY A 330 -1.75 7.29 -4.63
N ALA A 331 -1.28 6.22 -3.99
CA ALA A 331 0.14 6.02 -3.71
C ALA A 331 0.98 5.93 -5.00
N TRP A 332 0.51 5.15 -6.00
CA TRP A 332 1.17 5.01 -7.29
C TRP A 332 1.21 6.35 -8.04
N LEU A 333 0.08 7.07 -8.13
CA LEU A 333 -0.02 8.38 -8.78
C LEU A 333 0.92 9.40 -8.14
N SER A 334 1.02 9.40 -6.81
CA SER A 334 1.94 10.26 -6.07
C SER A 334 3.41 9.98 -6.43
N GLY A 335 3.79 8.71 -6.53
CA GLY A 335 5.13 8.31 -6.97
C GLY A 335 5.43 8.73 -8.41
N GLN A 336 4.46 8.59 -9.33
CA GLN A 336 4.59 9.06 -10.71
C GLN A 336 4.70 10.58 -10.80
N SER A 337 3.90 11.30 -10.02
CA SER A 337 3.95 12.78 -9.99
C SER A 337 5.30 13.28 -9.51
N LEU A 338 5.88 12.64 -8.49
CA LEU A 338 7.19 13.03 -7.96
C LEU A 338 8.31 12.75 -8.97
N SER A 339 8.30 11.57 -9.61
CA SER A 339 9.29 11.29 -10.66
C SER A 339 9.21 12.27 -11.82
N ALA A 340 7.99 12.62 -12.26
CA ALA A 340 7.80 13.62 -13.31
C ALA A 340 8.32 15.01 -12.90
N ALA A 341 8.08 15.44 -11.67
CA ALA A 341 8.59 16.71 -11.14
C ALA A 341 10.12 16.75 -11.08
N LEU A 342 10.76 15.64 -10.74
CA LEU A 342 12.22 15.51 -10.71
C LEU A 342 12.79 15.54 -12.14
N LEU A 343 12.18 14.84 -13.09
CA LEU A 343 12.63 14.73 -14.47
C LEU A 343 12.41 16.03 -15.27
N SER A 344 11.35 16.81 -15.00
CA SER A 344 11.05 18.05 -15.72
C SER A 344 12.13 19.11 -15.56
N ARG A 345 12.85 19.13 -14.47
CA ARG A 345 13.95 20.05 -14.22
C ARG A 345 15.25 19.66 -14.91
N ALA A 346 15.44 18.37 -15.13
CA ALA A 346 16.59 17.88 -15.89
C ALA A 346 16.58 18.38 -17.36
N SER A 347 15.38 18.76 -17.85
CA SER A 347 15.16 19.25 -19.23
C SER A 347 15.23 20.77 -19.39
N GLY A 348 15.52 21.56 -18.34
CA GLY A 348 15.64 23.02 -18.43
C GLY A 348 14.33 23.80 -18.64
N ALA A 349 13.18 23.15 -18.54
CA ALA A 349 11.87 23.80 -18.68
C ALA A 349 11.42 24.40 -17.34
N ALA A 350 11.41 25.73 -17.23
CA ALA A 350 10.79 26.43 -16.12
C ALA A 350 9.31 26.01 -16.01
N GLY A 351 8.88 25.62 -14.80
CA GLY A 351 7.61 24.96 -14.52
C GLY A 351 6.40 25.66 -15.10
N ALA A 352 5.82 25.01 -16.11
CA ALA A 352 4.40 25.14 -16.40
C ALA A 352 3.67 24.05 -15.58
N PRO A 353 2.52 24.33 -14.94
CA PRO A 353 1.73 23.30 -14.30
C PRO A 353 1.38 22.24 -15.34
N THR A 354 1.71 20.99 -15.05
CA THR A 354 1.48 19.86 -15.95
C THR A 354 0.04 19.84 -16.42
N ALA A 355 -0.23 19.50 -17.68
CA ALA A 355 -1.55 19.41 -18.31
C ALA A 355 -2.55 18.51 -17.55
N PHE A 356 -2.09 17.84 -16.51
CA PHE A 356 -2.85 17.02 -15.56
C PHE A 356 -3.77 17.85 -14.66
N ALA A 357 -3.33 19.04 -14.19
CA ALA A 357 -4.13 19.91 -13.32
C ALA A 357 -5.34 20.55 -14.04
N ARG A 358 -5.28 20.67 -15.38
CA ARG A 358 -6.37 21.28 -16.18
C ARG A 358 -7.53 20.31 -16.52
N ARG A 359 -7.32 19.00 -16.47
CA ARG A 359 -8.36 18.01 -16.76
C ARG A 359 -9.19 17.60 -15.52
N GLU A 360 -8.62 17.66 -14.33
CA GLU A 360 -9.37 17.38 -13.10
C GLU A 360 -10.40 18.45 -12.78
N THR A 361 -10.10 19.73 -13.03
CA THR A 361 -11.06 20.84 -12.84
C THR A 361 -12.28 20.74 -13.76
N ALA A 362 -12.15 20.21 -14.96
CA ALA A 362 -13.26 19.98 -15.88
C ALA A 362 -14.18 18.84 -15.36
N TYR A 363 -13.62 17.75 -14.88
CA TYR A 363 -14.37 16.61 -14.36
C TYR A 363 -15.12 16.94 -13.04
N GLU A 364 -14.51 17.72 -12.13
CA GLU A 364 -15.15 18.18 -10.90
C GLU A 364 -16.28 19.20 -11.20
N THR A 365 -16.13 20.02 -12.22
CA THR A 365 -17.15 21.01 -12.64
C THR A 365 -18.37 20.30 -13.23
N GLU A 366 -18.20 19.29 -14.06
CA GLU A 366 -19.30 18.50 -14.61
C GLU A 366 -20.05 17.70 -13.55
N HIS A 367 -19.37 17.10 -12.58
CA HIS A 367 -20.01 16.35 -11.50
C HIS A 367 -20.69 17.25 -10.44
N ARG A 368 -20.21 18.48 -10.23
CA ARG A 368 -20.93 19.47 -9.40
C ARG A 368 -22.21 19.99 -10.07
N ALA A 369 -22.18 20.17 -11.38
CA ALA A 369 -23.38 20.54 -12.16
C ALA A 369 -24.43 19.43 -12.13
N ALA A 370 -24.05 18.18 -12.30
CA ALA A 370 -24.96 17.03 -12.23
C ALA A 370 -25.62 16.84 -10.86
N ARG A 371 -24.92 17.14 -9.75
CA ARG A 371 -25.48 17.08 -8.39
C ARG A 371 -26.42 18.23 -8.05
N ARG A 372 -26.31 19.38 -8.74
CA ARG A 372 -27.24 20.52 -8.57
C ARG A 372 -28.53 20.38 -9.36
N LEU A 373 -28.55 19.50 -10.37
CA LEU A 373 -29.75 19.18 -11.15
C LEU A 373 -30.55 18.00 -10.59
N ALA A 374 -30.02 17.30 -9.57
CA ALA A 374 -30.65 16.16 -8.91
C ALA A 374 -31.14 16.48 -7.47
N ALA A 375 -31.03 17.73 -7.01
CA ALA A 375 -31.58 18.27 -5.77
C ALA A 375 -32.63 19.34 -6.09
#